data_569006648a400d8fc96a3e7df565fa74
#
_entry.id   569006648a400d8fc96a3e7df565fa74
#
_cell.length_a   1.000
_cell.length_b   1.000
_cell.length_c   1.000
_cell.angle_alpha   90.00
_cell.angle_beta   90.00
_cell.angle_gamma   90.00
#
_symmetry.space_group_name_H-M   'P 1'
#
loop_
_entity.id
_entity.type
_entity.pdbx_description
1 polymer ?
#
loop_
_entity_poly.entity_id
_entity_poly.type
_entity_poly.pdbx_seq_one_letter_code
_entity_poly.pdbx_strand_id
1 'polypeptide(L)'
;LVHITKEIPVQYEMGEVEQRLKKKRCGQDDLAGQVDDALMAEYLSRNDKRMTVLGLWGPPGTGKTTAAEVIAEALGRGYLKLNFGGTGDSTFINGTKKSIANAGPSLLIRELARKNGTYSYVINFDEFDKGSTESYQAFHELLDPESTCFYDEFLECSIPKNDLLIILTFNDIRKIPTAILDRIRIVEVSGYSLSEKKQIVKNAVLNKMAERFRVNNLSITDDALELLLHEYAVMPGIRDVERDMEKLLIRMIKNEKKCDNLCISVDTIREVLGSKRSLVLDDKGSKCAVPGQAMALAVSGNIGSCIAIQVVQDPYQKDAVETSGLLRGSCLESLWDAM
;
A
#
# COMPACT_ATOMS: atom_id res chain seq x y z
N LEU A 1 -9.19 -12.23 -34.03
CA LEU A 1 -7.75 -12.49 -33.79
C LEU A 1 -7.08 -11.14 -33.66
N VAL A 2 -6.82 -10.72 -32.43
CA VAL A 2 -6.00 -9.55 -32.17
C VAL A 2 -4.55 -10.00 -32.41
N HIS A 3 -3.89 -9.46 -33.43
CA HIS A 3 -2.46 -9.66 -33.62
C HIS A 3 -1.74 -8.90 -32.50
N ILE A 4 -1.38 -9.60 -31.45
CA ILE A 4 -0.49 -9.11 -30.40
C ILE A 4 0.92 -9.31 -30.93
N THR A 5 1.39 -8.42 -31.78
CA THR A 5 2.73 -8.49 -32.35
C THR A 5 3.31 -7.11 -32.51
N LYS A 6 4.01 -6.66 -31.50
CA LYS A 6 5.15 -5.75 -31.63
C LYS A 6 6.03 -5.87 -30.41
N GLU A 7 7.19 -6.49 -30.57
CA GLU A 7 8.32 -6.31 -29.66
C GLU A 7 8.68 -4.81 -29.70
N ILE A 8 8.38 -4.10 -28.61
CA ILE A 8 8.96 -2.79 -28.41
C ILE A 8 10.27 -3.05 -27.69
N PRO A 9 11.42 -2.69 -28.28
CA PRO A 9 12.70 -2.85 -27.60
C PRO A 9 12.61 -2.02 -26.30
N VAL A 10 12.72 -2.70 -25.16
CA VAL A 10 12.77 -2.04 -23.86
C VAL A 10 14.12 -1.33 -23.78
N GLN A 11 14.10 -0.03 -23.97
CA GLN A 11 15.23 0.82 -23.63
C GLN A 11 15.20 1.00 -22.11
N TYR A 12 16.03 0.23 -21.41
CA TYR A 12 16.32 0.47 -20.00
C TYR A 12 17.62 1.30 -19.95
N GLU A 13 17.49 2.54 -19.52
CA GLU A 13 18.64 3.36 -19.18
C GLU A 13 18.91 3.21 -17.68
N MET A 14 20.13 2.80 -17.34
CA MET A 14 20.56 2.58 -15.96
C MET A 14 20.34 3.84 -15.11
N GLY A 15 19.66 3.71 -13.97
CA GLY A 15 19.39 4.80 -13.06
C GLY A 15 18.22 5.71 -13.44
N GLU A 16 17.59 5.55 -14.62
CA GLU A 16 16.44 6.37 -15.01
C GLU A 16 15.22 6.09 -14.12
N VAL A 17 14.98 4.83 -13.81
CA VAL A 17 13.86 4.42 -12.92
C VAL A 17 14.08 4.97 -11.52
N GLU A 18 15.29 4.85 -10.99
CA GLU A 18 15.68 5.41 -9.71
C GLU A 18 15.44 6.92 -9.65
N GLN A 19 15.95 7.66 -10.65
CA GLN A 19 15.79 9.12 -10.71
C GLN A 19 14.31 9.54 -10.81
N ARG A 20 13.50 8.85 -11.60
CA ARG A 20 12.08 9.15 -11.74
C ARG A 20 11.29 8.83 -10.47
N LEU A 21 11.62 7.71 -9.82
CA LEU A 21 11.03 7.36 -8.52
C LEU A 21 11.36 8.42 -7.46
N LYS A 22 12.62 8.83 -7.33
CA LYS A 22 13.04 9.89 -6.40
C LYS A 22 12.37 11.23 -6.69
N LYS A 23 12.22 11.59 -7.96
CA LYS A 23 11.58 12.86 -8.37
C LYS A 23 10.07 12.88 -8.07
N LYS A 24 9.37 11.78 -8.31
CA LYS A 24 7.91 11.70 -8.12
C LYS A 24 7.49 11.32 -6.70
N ARG A 25 8.41 10.73 -5.94
CA ARG A 25 8.15 10.27 -4.58
C ARG A 25 9.13 10.91 -3.62
N CYS A 26 8.64 11.83 -2.82
CA CYS A 26 9.44 12.39 -1.73
C CYS A 26 9.73 11.29 -0.70
N GLY A 27 11.01 11.04 -0.43
CA GLY A 27 11.46 9.97 0.43
C GLY A 27 11.43 8.58 -0.24
N GLN A 28 11.93 7.57 0.46
CA GLN A 28 12.07 6.19 -0.02
C GLN A 28 13.17 6.03 -1.10
N ASP A 29 14.31 6.70 -0.91
CA ASP A 29 15.46 6.53 -1.79
C ASP A 29 15.95 5.09 -1.84
N ASP A 30 15.85 4.36 -0.72
CA ASP A 30 16.19 2.94 -0.62
C ASP A 30 15.29 2.08 -1.54
N LEU A 31 14.00 2.38 -1.61
CA LEU A 31 13.07 1.71 -2.52
C LEU A 31 13.49 1.92 -3.97
N ALA A 32 13.83 3.16 -4.32
CA ALA A 32 14.20 3.50 -5.69
C ALA A 32 15.45 2.73 -6.14
N GLY A 33 16.48 2.65 -5.28
CA GLY A 33 17.69 1.85 -5.54
C GLY A 33 17.40 0.36 -5.65
N GLN A 34 16.64 -0.23 -4.73
CA GLN A 34 16.30 -1.66 -4.76
C GLN A 34 15.49 -2.05 -6.01
N VAL A 35 14.58 -1.18 -6.46
CA VAL A 35 13.80 -1.41 -7.69
C VAL A 35 14.71 -1.32 -8.92
N ASP A 36 15.60 -0.33 -8.97
CA ASP A 36 16.56 -0.18 -10.09
C ASP A 36 17.50 -1.37 -10.17
N ASP A 37 18.06 -1.83 -9.03
CA ASP A 37 18.90 -3.04 -8.96
C ASP A 37 18.14 -4.30 -9.43
N ALA A 38 16.85 -4.40 -9.09
CA ALA A 38 16.01 -5.51 -9.48
C ALA A 38 15.80 -5.54 -11.01
N LEU A 39 15.52 -4.39 -11.59
CA LEU A 39 15.32 -4.23 -13.03
C LEU A 39 16.64 -4.37 -13.81
N MET A 40 17.74 -3.92 -13.22
CA MET A 40 19.08 -4.11 -13.78
C MET A 40 19.46 -5.60 -13.88
N ALA A 41 19.18 -6.35 -12.81
CA ALA A 41 19.40 -7.78 -12.80
C ALA A 41 18.59 -8.50 -13.89
N GLU A 42 17.33 -8.06 -14.11
CA GLU A 42 16.51 -8.54 -15.23
C GLU A 42 17.15 -8.22 -16.58
N TYR A 43 17.56 -6.97 -16.76
CA TYR A 43 18.16 -6.51 -18.03
C TYR A 43 19.43 -7.28 -18.37
N LEU A 44 20.27 -7.56 -17.37
CA LEU A 44 21.50 -8.33 -17.54
C LEU A 44 21.25 -9.82 -17.81
N SER A 45 20.16 -10.38 -17.25
CA SER A 45 19.80 -11.79 -17.42
C SER A 45 18.89 -12.08 -18.62
N ARG A 46 18.71 -11.14 -19.53
CA ARG A 46 17.82 -11.24 -20.72
C ARG A 46 18.03 -12.49 -21.57
N ASN A 47 19.20 -13.09 -21.51
CA ASN A 47 19.45 -14.37 -22.23
C ASN A 47 18.67 -15.54 -21.64
N ASP A 48 18.22 -15.45 -20.39
CA ASP A 48 17.50 -16.52 -19.69
C ASP A 48 15.98 -16.54 -19.96
N LYS A 49 15.45 -15.54 -20.68
CA LYS A 49 14.02 -15.41 -21.05
C LYS A 49 13.06 -15.57 -19.85
N ARG A 50 13.47 -15.25 -18.65
CA ARG A 50 12.65 -15.34 -17.45
C ARG A 50 11.82 -14.07 -17.25
N MET A 51 10.58 -14.26 -16.86
CA MET A 51 9.70 -13.15 -16.45
C MET A 51 10.14 -12.62 -15.10
N THR A 52 10.26 -11.30 -14.96
CA THR A 52 10.56 -10.68 -13.66
C THR A 52 9.30 -10.37 -12.87
N VAL A 53 9.33 -10.72 -11.60
CA VAL A 53 8.24 -10.46 -10.67
C VAL A 53 8.79 -9.73 -9.45
N LEU A 54 8.29 -8.51 -9.24
CA LEU A 54 8.62 -7.69 -8.07
C LEU A 54 7.47 -7.73 -7.07
N GLY A 55 7.78 -8.02 -5.82
CA GLY A 55 6.84 -7.93 -4.71
C GLY A 55 7.08 -6.65 -3.90
N LEU A 56 6.22 -5.67 -3.98
CA LEU A 56 6.26 -4.45 -3.15
C LEU A 56 5.48 -4.68 -1.86
N TRP A 57 6.20 -4.89 -0.78
CA TRP A 57 5.64 -5.20 0.53
C TRP A 57 5.76 -4.01 1.49
N GLY A 58 4.73 -3.76 2.29
CA GLY A 58 4.80 -2.73 3.33
C GLY A 58 3.43 -2.23 3.80
N PRO A 59 3.39 -1.28 4.75
CA PRO A 59 2.15 -0.76 5.32
C PRO A 59 1.20 -0.16 4.28
N PRO A 60 -0.11 -0.09 4.56
CA PRO A 60 -1.06 0.54 3.66
C PRO A 60 -0.82 2.05 3.55
N GLY A 61 -1.05 2.61 2.37
CA GLY A 61 -0.92 4.05 2.13
C GLY A 61 0.50 4.56 1.92
N THR A 62 1.49 3.67 1.77
CA THR A 62 2.90 4.03 1.48
C THR A 62 3.19 4.20 -0.02
N GLY A 63 2.16 4.17 -0.86
CA GLY A 63 2.28 4.46 -2.30
C GLY A 63 2.82 3.29 -3.14
N LYS A 64 2.70 2.05 -2.72
CA LYS A 64 3.12 0.86 -3.51
C LYS A 64 2.55 0.84 -4.92
N THR A 65 1.25 1.09 -5.05
CA THR A 65 0.56 1.15 -6.35
C THR A 65 1.09 2.29 -7.22
N THR A 66 1.34 3.47 -6.62
CA THR A 66 1.95 4.60 -7.34
C THR A 66 3.37 4.30 -7.78
N ALA A 67 4.15 3.52 -7.00
CA ALA A 67 5.47 3.08 -7.41
C ALA A 67 5.40 2.24 -8.69
N ALA A 68 4.45 1.31 -8.76
CA ALA A 68 4.25 0.47 -9.95
C ALA A 68 3.92 1.32 -11.21
N GLU A 69 3.10 2.36 -11.06
CA GLU A 69 2.79 3.30 -12.15
C GLU A 69 4.05 4.06 -12.62
N VAL A 70 4.84 4.57 -11.67
CA VAL A 70 6.08 5.31 -11.98
C VAL A 70 7.12 4.40 -12.66
N ILE A 71 7.22 3.14 -12.23
CA ILE A 71 8.09 2.14 -12.86
C ILE A 71 7.66 1.92 -14.33
N ALA A 72 6.37 1.74 -14.58
CA ALA A 72 5.86 1.57 -15.93
C ALA A 72 6.17 2.77 -16.83
N GLU A 73 5.95 3.98 -16.30
CA GLU A 73 6.25 5.22 -17.02
C GLU A 73 7.76 5.39 -17.30
N ALA A 74 8.61 5.06 -16.32
CA ALA A 74 10.07 5.12 -16.48
C ALA A 74 10.58 4.16 -17.55
N LEU A 75 9.97 2.98 -17.64
CA LEU A 75 10.31 1.97 -18.64
C LEU A 75 9.66 2.22 -20.01
N GLY A 76 8.83 3.27 -20.15
CA GLY A 76 8.06 3.51 -21.36
C GLY A 76 7.07 2.40 -21.69
N ARG A 77 6.68 1.59 -20.71
CA ARG A 77 5.74 0.46 -20.85
C ARG A 77 4.31 0.87 -20.51
N GLY A 78 3.33 0.20 -21.08
CA GLY A 78 1.95 0.32 -20.65
C GLY A 78 1.76 -0.11 -19.20
N TYR A 79 0.81 0.49 -18.50
CA TYR A 79 0.46 0.12 -17.12
C TYR A 79 -0.92 -0.51 -17.05
N LEU A 80 -1.02 -1.66 -16.38
CA LEU A 80 -2.25 -2.35 -16.13
C LEU A 80 -2.35 -2.70 -14.64
N LYS A 81 -3.39 -2.16 -13.98
CA LYS A 81 -3.69 -2.49 -12.60
C LYS A 81 -4.83 -3.49 -12.54
N LEU A 82 -4.62 -4.60 -11.84
CA LEU A 82 -5.59 -5.64 -11.58
C LEU A 82 -5.75 -5.83 -10.07
N ASN A 83 -6.98 -5.84 -9.59
CA ASN A 83 -7.25 -6.10 -8.18
C ASN A 83 -7.33 -7.61 -7.94
N PHE A 84 -6.35 -8.15 -7.21
CA PHE A 84 -6.27 -9.58 -6.92
C PHE A 84 -7.21 -10.00 -5.77
N GLY A 85 -7.47 -9.11 -4.84
CA GLY A 85 -8.30 -9.37 -3.65
C GLY A 85 -9.80 -9.57 -3.90
N GLY A 86 -10.28 -9.32 -5.11
CA GLY A 86 -11.71 -9.51 -5.48
C GLY A 86 -11.96 -10.71 -6.39
N THR A 87 -10.91 -11.43 -6.77
CA THR A 87 -10.98 -12.54 -7.72
C THR A 87 -10.88 -13.85 -6.94
N GLY A 88 -12.02 -14.42 -6.59
CA GLY A 88 -12.08 -15.75 -5.94
C GLY A 88 -11.84 -16.93 -6.89
N ASP A 89 -11.44 -16.68 -8.14
CA ASP A 89 -11.49 -17.68 -9.19
C ASP A 89 -10.20 -17.69 -10.05
N SER A 90 -9.73 -18.89 -10.40
CA SER A 90 -8.58 -19.13 -11.30
C SER A 90 -8.78 -18.58 -12.72
N THR A 91 -10.02 -18.32 -13.12
CA THR A 91 -10.39 -17.79 -14.45
C THR A 91 -9.78 -16.41 -14.74
N PHE A 92 -9.31 -15.75 -13.72
CA PHE A 92 -8.59 -14.47 -13.80
C PHE A 92 -7.30 -14.55 -14.64
N ILE A 93 -6.54 -15.65 -14.51
CA ILE A 93 -5.29 -15.87 -15.23
C ILE A 93 -5.49 -16.82 -16.42
N ASN A 94 -6.24 -17.91 -16.22
CA ASN A 94 -6.32 -18.99 -17.19
C ASN A 94 -7.55 -18.88 -18.13
N GLY A 95 -8.48 -17.95 -17.87
CA GLY A 95 -9.74 -17.88 -18.60
C GLY A 95 -10.69 -19.03 -18.23
N THR A 96 -11.74 -19.20 -19.00
CA THR A 96 -12.78 -20.20 -18.73
C THR A 96 -12.99 -21.09 -19.96
N LYS A 97 -13.03 -22.41 -19.77
CA LYS A 97 -13.29 -23.36 -20.86
C LYS A 97 -14.58 -23.02 -21.60
N LYS A 98 -14.56 -23.09 -22.94
CA LYS A 98 -15.71 -22.79 -23.81
C LYS A 98 -16.97 -23.60 -23.50
N SER A 99 -16.83 -24.75 -22.83
CA SER A 99 -17.95 -25.61 -22.41
C SER A 99 -18.75 -25.05 -21.22
N ILE A 100 -18.27 -24.00 -20.55
CA ILE A 100 -18.92 -23.39 -19.39
C ILE A 100 -19.76 -22.19 -19.83
N ALA A 101 -20.95 -22.03 -19.24
CA ALA A 101 -21.78 -20.86 -19.51
C ALA A 101 -21.04 -19.55 -19.12
N ASN A 102 -21.15 -18.52 -19.94
CA ASN A 102 -20.41 -17.26 -19.81
C ASN A 102 -18.90 -17.38 -19.91
N ALA A 103 -18.40 -18.40 -20.63
CA ALA A 103 -16.98 -18.55 -20.89
C ALA A 103 -16.37 -17.31 -21.55
N GLY A 104 -15.14 -17.01 -21.19
CA GLY A 104 -14.39 -15.89 -21.76
C GLY A 104 -12.88 -16.04 -21.54
N PRO A 105 -12.07 -15.29 -22.29
CA PRO A 105 -10.63 -15.26 -22.07
C PRO A 105 -10.31 -14.71 -20.69
N SER A 106 -9.11 -14.99 -20.19
CA SER A 106 -8.62 -14.48 -18.91
C SER A 106 -8.76 -12.96 -18.84
N LEU A 107 -8.95 -12.44 -17.63
CA LEU A 107 -9.02 -10.99 -17.42
C LEU A 107 -7.75 -10.30 -17.89
N LEU A 108 -6.60 -10.94 -17.65
CA LEU A 108 -5.30 -10.46 -18.12
C LEU A 108 -5.31 -10.25 -19.63
N ILE A 109 -5.74 -11.23 -20.42
CA ILE A 109 -5.79 -11.13 -21.87
C ILE A 109 -6.81 -10.11 -22.35
N ARG A 110 -7.98 -10.05 -21.73
CA ARG A 110 -9.02 -9.05 -22.07
C ARG A 110 -8.51 -7.63 -21.91
N GLU A 111 -7.80 -7.35 -20.81
CA GLU A 111 -7.28 -6.01 -20.55
C GLU A 111 -6.09 -5.67 -21.44
N LEU A 112 -5.19 -6.63 -21.72
CA LEU A 112 -4.10 -6.45 -22.68
C LEU A 112 -4.66 -6.18 -24.10
N ALA A 113 -5.69 -6.91 -24.53
CA ALA A 113 -6.33 -6.71 -25.82
C ALA A 113 -7.00 -5.32 -25.94
N ARG A 114 -7.62 -4.80 -24.87
CA ARG A 114 -8.20 -3.45 -24.85
C ARG A 114 -7.17 -2.33 -25.00
N LYS A 115 -5.92 -2.60 -24.62
CA LYS A 115 -4.83 -1.63 -24.62
C LYS A 115 -3.93 -1.67 -25.88
N ASN A 116 -4.49 -2.02 -27.04
CA ASN A 116 -3.81 -2.08 -28.35
C ASN A 116 -2.83 -3.25 -28.58
N GLY A 117 -2.91 -4.30 -27.79
CA GLY A 117 -2.28 -5.58 -28.11
C GLY A 117 -0.74 -5.59 -28.12
N THR A 118 -0.08 -4.72 -27.37
CA THR A 118 1.37 -4.79 -27.17
C THR A 118 1.67 -5.60 -25.90
N TYR A 119 2.69 -6.46 -25.93
CA TYR A 119 3.13 -7.23 -24.76
C TYR A 119 3.98 -6.44 -23.75
N SER A 120 4.39 -5.24 -24.10
CA SER A 120 5.26 -4.43 -23.25
C SER A 120 4.44 -3.72 -22.15
N TYR A 121 3.98 -4.49 -21.16
CA TYR A 121 3.20 -3.99 -20.03
C TYR A 121 3.85 -4.29 -18.70
N VAL A 122 3.68 -3.35 -17.77
CA VAL A 122 3.83 -3.57 -16.34
C VAL A 122 2.44 -3.89 -15.77
N ILE A 123 2.29 -5.10 -15.25
CA ILE A 123 1.04 -5.57 -14.69
C ILE A 123 1.16 -5.54 -13.17
N ASN A 124 0.37 -4.69 -12.53
CA ASN A 124 0.32 -4.60 -11.09
C ASN A 124 -0.88 -5.37 -10.54
N PHE A 125 -0.62 -6.45 -9.83
CA PHE A 125 -1.62 -7.15 -9.03
C PHE A 125 -1.69 -6.52 -7.65
N ASP A 126 -2.72 -5.69 -7.46
CA ASP A 126 -2.92 -4.98 -6.19
C ASP A 126 -3.69 -5.84 -5.17
N GLU A 127 -3.41 -5.62 -3.87
CA GLU A 127 -3.98 -6.38 -2.77
C GLU A 127 -3.73 -7.91 -2.89
N PHE A 128 -2.50 -8.26 -3.27
CA PHE A 128 -2.13 -9.66 -3.55
C PHE A 128 -2.29 -10.56 -2.31
N ASP A 129 -2.15 -10.04 -1.11
CA ASP A 129 -2.37 -10.72 0.18
C ASP A 129 -3.84 -11.06 0.50
N LYS A 130 -4.77 -10.71 -0.39
CA LYS A 130 -6.20 -11.01 -0.26
C LYS A 130 -6.70 -12.07 -1.25
N GLY A 131 -5.79 -12.73 -1.96
CA GLY A 131 -6.14 -13.79 -2.91
C GLY A 131 -6.72 -15.04 -2.23
N SER A 132 -7.47 -15.84 -3.00
CA SER A 132 -7.92 -17.18 -2.60
C SER A 132 -6.84 -18.24 -2.89
N THR A 133 -7.00 -19.42 -2.32
CA THR A 133 -6.10 -20.56 -2.60
C THR A 133 -6.07 -20.89 -4.09
N GLU A 134 -7.21 -20.87 -4.75
CA GLU A 134 -7.36 -21.15 -6.18
C GLU A 134 -6.64 -20.10 -7.03
N SER A 135 -6.78 -18.80 -6.66
CA SER A 135 -6.07 -17.71 -7.33
C SER A 135 -4.55 -17.85 -7.21
N TYR A 136 -4.05 -18.26 -6.04
CA TYR A 136 -2.62 -18.51 -5.85
C TYR A 136 -2.11 -19.71 -6.64
N GLN A 137 -2.91 -20.77 -6.79
CA GLN A 137 -2.54 -21.92 -7.64
C GLN A 137 -2.38 -21.52 -9.10
N ALA A 138 -3.36 -20.79 -9.67
CA ALA A 138 -3.27 -20.29 -11.03
C ALA A 138 -2.08 -19.34 -11.20
N PHE A 139 -1.80 -18.51 -10.20
CA PHE A 139 -0.66 -17.60 -10.22
C PHE A 139 0.68 -18.33 -10.17
N HIS A 140 0.74 -19.46 -9.44
CA HIS A 140 1.92 -20.31 -9.39
C HIS A 140 2.32 -20.85 -10.78
N GLU A 141 1.36 -21.22 -11.62
CA GLU A 141 1.60 -21.64 -13.00
C GLU A 141 2.12 -20.47 -13.88
N LEU A 142 1.55 -19.28 -13.70
CA LEU A 142 2.04 -18.07 -14.37
C LEU A 142 3.51 -17.76 -14.02
N LEU A 143 3.90 -17.99 -12.75
CA LEU A 143 5.25 -17.74 -12.24
C LEU A 143 6.25 -18.88 -12.52
N ASP A 144 5.86 -19.94 -13.19
CA ASP A 144 6.78 -21.04 -13.48
C ASP A 144 8.00 -20.54 -14.28
N PRO A 145 9.21 -20.61 -13.71
CA PRO A 145 10.42 -20.10 -14.36
C PRO A 145 10.85 -20.92 -15.59
N GLU A 146 10.43 -22.17 -15.70
CA GLU A 146 10.76 -23.03 -16.83
C GLU A 146 9.83 -22.79 -18.04
N SER A 147 8.65 -22.23 -17.80
CA SER A 147 7.68 -21.91 -18.85
C SER A 147 7.89 -20.49 -19.38
N THR A 148 7.97 -20.37 -20.71
CA THR A 148 8.02 -19.08 -21.42
C THR A 148 6.65 -18.56 -21.82
N CYS A 149 5.60 -19.37 -21.61
CA CYS A 149 4.22 -19.07 -21.98
C CYS A 149 3.27 -19.43 -20.84
N PHE A 150 2.10 -18.82 -20.83
CA PHE A 150 0.95 -19.30 -20.04
C PHE A 150 -0.17 -19.69 -20.97
N TYR A 151 -1.06 -20.58 -20.52
CA TYR A 151 -2.14 -21.10 -21.34
C TYR A 151 -3.48 -20.44 -21.01
N ASP A 152 -4.18 -19.94 -22.02
CA ASP A 152 -5.54 -19.43 -21.87
C ASP A 152 -6.56 -20.50 -22.35
N GLU A 153 -7.38 -20.99 -21.43
CA GLU A 153 -8.34 -22.08 -21.70
C GLU A 153 -9.47 -21.70 -22.66
N PHE A 154 -9.83 -20.41 -22.73
CA PHE A 154 -10.84 -19.95 -23.67
C PHE A 154 -10.28 -19.80 -25.08
N LEU A 155 -9.10 -19.22 -25.21
CA LEU A 155 -8.43 -19.05 -26.50
C LEU A 155 -7.82 -20.36 -27.01
N GLU A 156 -7.62 -21.34 -26.13
CA GLU A 156 -6.97 -22.64 -26.44
C GLU A 156 -5.59 -22.45 -27.05
N CYS A 157 -4.84 -21.47 -26.54
CA CYS A 157 -3.50 -21.18 -27.04
C CYS A 157 -2.54 -20.78 -25.92
N SER A 158 -1.25 -20.98 -26.17
CA SER A 158 -0.18 -20.52 -25.29
C SER A 158 0.19 -19.08 -25.64
N ILE A 159 0.35 -18.24 -24.63
CA ILE A 159 0.63 -16.82 -24.73
C ILE A 159 2.00 -16.54 -24.14
N PRO A 160 2.91 -15.91 -24.89
CA PRO A 160 4.24 -15.56 -24.39
C PRO A 160 4.15 -14.61 -23.18
N LYS A 161 5.04 -14.80 -22.21
CA LYS A 161 5.10 -13.97 -20.98
C LYS A 161 6.45 -13.25 -20.80
N ASN A 162 7.39 -13.42 -21.69
CA ASN A 162 8.78 -12.96 -21.54
C ASN A 162 8.94 -11.44 -21.42
N ASP A 163 8.02 -10.66 -22.01
CA ASP A 163 8.08 -9.20 -22.00
C ASP A 163 7.17 -8.56 -20.94
N LEU A 164 6.56 -9.38 -20.09
CA LEU A 164 5.73 -8.90 -18.98
C LEU A 164 6.61 -8.63 -17.75
N LEU A 165 6.46 -7.46 -17.19
CA LEU A 165 6.92 -7.16 -15.82
C LEU A 165 5.72 -7.24 -14.89
N ILE A 166 5.77 -8.15 -13.93
CA ILE A 166 4.72 -8.30 -12.93
C ILE A 166 5.16 -7.62 -11.64
N ILE A 167 4.29 -6.78 -11.10
CA ILE A 167 4.45 -6.16 -9.79
C ILE A 167 3.30 -6.63 -8.90
N LEU A 168 3.64 -7.16 -7.73
CA LEU A 168 2.69 -7.57 -6.71
C LEU A 168 2.73 -6.54 -5.59
N THR A 169 1.58 -5.97 -5.21
CA THR A 169 1.52 -5.08 -4.06
C THR A 169 0.72 -5.73 -2.93
N PHE A 170 1.30 -5.79 -1.74
CA PHE A 170 0.68 -6.44 -0.58
C PHE A 170 1.12 -5.79 0.74
N ASN A 171 0.32 -6.02 1.79
CA ASN A 171 0.57 -5.45 3.11
C ASN A 171 1.05 -6.53 4.11
N ASP A 172 0.56 -7.75 4.00
CA ASP A 172 0.90 -8.85 4.91
C ASP A 172 1.53 -10.02 4.16
N ILE A 173 2.86 -10.12 4.25
CA ILE A 173 3.65 -11.17 3.60
C ILE A 173 3.28 -12.59 4.09
N ARG A 174 2.80 -12.71 5.34
CA ARG A 174 2.47 -14.02 5.96
C ARG A 174 1.27 -14.69 5.30
N LYS A 175 0.45 -13.93 4.56
CA LYS A 175 -0.72 -14.46 3.85
C LYS A 175 -0.40 -15.02 2.47
N ILE A 176 0.80 -14.81 1.98
CA ILE A 176 1.23 -15.27 0.68
C ILE A 176 1.93 -16.62 0.82
N PRO A 177 1.56 -17.63 0.01
CA PRO A 177 2.21 -18.93 0.03
C PRO A 177 3.73 -18.82 -0.22
N THR A 178 4.53 -19.56 0.54
CA THR A 178 6.00 -19.57 0.42
C THR A 178 6.47 -19.94 -0.99
N ALA A 179 5.79 -20.87 -1.64
CA ALA A 179 6.09 -21.27 -3.02
C ALA A 179 6.00 -20.12 -4.04
N ILE A 180 5.21 -19.08 -3.74
CA ILE A 180 5.16 -17.84 -4.55
C ILE A 180 6.27 -16.91 -4.11
N LEU A 181 6.49 -16.74 -2.80
CA LEU A 181 7.53 -15.86 -2.25
C LEU A 181 8.92 -16.22 -2.77
N ASP A 182 9.21 -17.52 -2.93
CA ASP A 182 10.48 -18.04 -3.44
C ASP A 182 10.74 -17.68 -4.92
N ARG A 183 9.71 -17.26 -5.65
CA ARG A 183 9.77 -16.92 -7.09
C ARG A 183 9.70 -15.43 -7.39
N ILE A 184 9.56 -14.60 -6.37
CA ILE A 184 9.42 -13.16 -6.50
C ILE A 184 10.57 -12.43 -5.81
N ARG A 185 10.97 -11.30 -6.34
CA ARG A 185 11.92 -10.41 -5.69
C ARG A 185 11.17 -9.44 -4.79
N ILE A 186 11.34 -9.58 -3.49
CA ILE A 186 10.64 -8.76 -2.50
C ILE A 186 11.41 -7.47 -2.26
N VAL A 187 10.72 -6.35 -2.35
CA VAL A 187 11.22 -5.01 -2.03
C VAL A 187 10.33 -4.43 -0.94
N GLU A 188 10.94 -4.06 0.19
CA GLU A 188 10.21 -3.46 1.30
C GLU A 188 9.96 -1.98 1.05
N VAL A 189 8.69 -1.59 1.17
CA VAL A 189 8.24 -0.20 1.10
C VAL A 189 7.95 0.27 2.51
N SER A 190 8.92 0.93 3.13
CA SER A 190 8.80 1.46 4.49
C SER A 190 7.72 2.55 4.60
N GLY A 191 7.29 2.81 5.84
CA GLY A 191 6.45 3.97 6.14
C GLY A 191 7.19 5.29 5.95
N TYR A 192 6.45 6.36 5.79
CA TYR A 192 7.04 7.70 5.71
C TYR A 192 7.42 8.24 7.09
N SER A 193 8.58 8.85 7.18
CA SER A 193 8.98 9.68 8.32
C SER A 193 8.10 10.94 8.41
N LEU A 194 8.11 11.61 9.57
CA LEU A 194 7.34 12.86 9.73
C LEU A 194 7.79 13.95 8.76
N SER A 195 9.09 14.06 8.49
CA SER A 195 9.64 15.02 7.53
C SER A 195 9.15 14.75 6.10
N GLU A 196 9.15 13.48 5.67
CA GLU A 196 8.63 13.07 4.38
C GLU A 196 7.13 13.31 4.28
N LYS A 197 6.35 12.97 5.31
CA LYS A 197 4.92 13.28 5.36
C LYS A 197 4.64 14.77 5.20
N LYS A 198 5.39 15.64 5.91
CA LYS A 198 5.26 17.10 5.77
C LYS A 198 5.47 17.55 4.32
N GLN A 199 6.52 17.05 3.67
CA GLN A 199 6.81 17.37 2.27
C GLN A 199 5.72 16.85 1.32
N ILE A 200 5.27 15.61 1.50
CA ILE A 200 4.21 15.01 0.67
C ILE A 200 2.91 15.80 0.81
N VAL A 201 2.54 16.19 2.04
CA VAL A 201 1.32 16.99 2.26
C VAL A 201 1.42 18.33 1.53
N LYS A 202 2.52 19.07 1.71
CA LYS A 202 2.71 20.38 1.09
C LYS A 202 2.77 20.32 -0.44
N ASN A 203 3.46 19.33 -1.00
CA ASN A 203 3.75 19.29 -2.44
C ASN A 203 2.68 18.55 -3.26
N ALA A 204 2.00 17.56 -2.67
CA ALA A 204 1.11 16.69 -3.42
C ALA A 204 -0.33 16.68 -2.87
N VAL A 205 -0.51 16.46 -1.55
CA VAL A 205 -1.85 16.27 -0.98
C VAL A 205 -2.67 17.55 -1.06
N LEU A 206 -2.11 18.71 -0.72
CA LEU A 206 -2.81 20.00 -0.81
C LEU A 206 -3.28 20.27 -2.24
N ASN A 207 -2.41 20.11 -3.23
CA ASN A 207 -2.76 20.34 -4.64
C ASN A 207 -3.86 19.38 -5.12
N LYS A 208 -3.72 18.09 -4.82
CA LYS A 208 -4.72 17.05 -5.14
C LYS A 208 -6.08 17.36 -4.51
N MET A 209 -6.10 17.84 -3.27
CA MET A 209 -7.33 18.19 -2.58
C MET A 209 -7.93 19.49 -3.12
N ALA A 210 -7.11 20.50 -3.43
CA ALA A 210 -7.55 21.74 -4.04
C ALA A 210 -8.24 21.50 -5.39
N GLU A 211 -7.64 20.68 -6.26
CA GLU A 211 -8.23 20.29 -7.54
C GLU A 211 -9.56 19.51 -7.36
N ARG A 212 -9.55 18.49 -6.48
CA ARG A 212 -10.71 17.62 -6.25
C ARG A 212 -11.92 18.39 -5.73
N PHE A 213 -11.70 19.33 -4.80
CA PHE A 213 -12.75 20.14 -4.19
C PHE A 213 -12.98 21.50 -4.90
N ARG A 214 -12.22 21.77 -5.96
CA ARG A 214 -12.28 23.03 -6.72
C ARG A 214 -12.05 24.28 -5.83
N VAL A 215 -11.09 24.17 -4.94
CA VAL A 215 -10.65 25.26 -4.06
C VAL A 215 -9.51 25.99 -4.77
N ASN A 216 -9.62 27.30 -4.97
CA ASN A 216 -8.61 28.07 -5.71
C ASN A 216 -7.28 28.16 -4.95
N ASN A 217 -7.33 28.32 -3.63
CA ASN A 217 -6.14 28.40 -2.79
C ASN A 217 -6.37 27.64 -1.49
N LEU A 218 -5.65 26.52 -1.32
CA LEU A 218 -5.70 25.69 -0.14
C LEU A 218 -4.33 25.71 0.55
N SER A 219 -4.32 26.07 1.82
CA SER A 219 -3.11 26.09 2.65
C SER A 219 -3.35 25.46 4.01
N ILE A 220 -2.26 25.12 4.69
CA ILE A 220 -2.25 24.62 6.07
C ILE A 220 -1.12 25.34 6.82
N THR A 221 -1.37 25.78 8.04
CA THR A 221 -0.31 26.35 8.87
C THR A 221 0.66 25.29 9.34
N ASP A 222 1.92 25.64 9.59
CA ASP A 222 2.95 24.68 10.02
C ASP A 222 2.58 24.00 11.33
N ASP A 223 2.04 24.76 12.29
CA ASP A 223 1.56 24.22 13.58
C ASP A 223 0.38 23.25 13.40
N ALA A 224 -0.54 23.57 12.49
CA ALA A 224 -1.66 22.69 12.16
C ALA A 224 -1.19 21.40 11.48
N LEU A 225 -0.21 21.50 10.59
CA LEU A 225 0.39 20.33 9.95
C LEU A 225 1.11 19.43 10.96
N GLU A 226 1.86 20.02 11.89
CA GLU A 226 2.48 19.26 12.97
C GLU A 226 1.46 18.57 13.86
N LEU A 227 0.44 19.29 14.29
CA LEU A 227 -0.65 18.73 15.09
C LEU A 227 -1.33 17.57 14.36
N LEU A 228 -1.66 17.74 13.06
CA LEU A 228 -2.32 16.71 12.25
C LEU A 228 -1.47 15.44 12.17
N LEU A 229 -0.17 15.56 11.91
CA LEU A 229 0.72 14.42 11.72
C LEU A 229 1.09 13.72 13.04
N HIS A 230 1.22 14.45 14.15
CA HIS A 230 1.58 13.88 15.45
C HIS A 230 0.39 13.30 16.21
N GLU A 231 -0.78 13.93 16.11
CA GLU A 231 -1.90 13.59 16.99
C GLU A 231 -3.02 12.82 16.28
N TYR A 232 -3.18 12.98 14.97
CA TYR A 232 -4.31 12.40 14.23
C TYR A 232 -3.89 11.39 13.16
N ALA A 233 -2.87 11.69 12.37
CA ALA A 233 -2.44 10.83 11.25
C ALA A 233 -1.21 10.01 11.62
N VAL A 234 -1.35 9.15 12.62
CA VAL A 234 -0.26 8.36 13.21
C VAL A 234 0.15 7.13 12.38
N MET A 235 -0.67 6.70 11.42
CA MET A 235 -0.35 5.54 10.58
C MET A 235 0.87 5.79 9.67
N PRO A 236 1.64 4.74 9.29
CA PRO A 236 2.87 4.91 8.50
C PRO A 236 2.69 5.54 7.13
N GLY A 237 1.50 5.42 6.55
CA GLY A 237 1.17 5.93 5.21
C GLY A 237 0.56 7.34 5.22
N ILE A 238 0.11 7.78 4.03
CA ILE A 238 -0.55 9.08 3.79
C ILE A 238 -2.07 9.00 3.77
N ARG A 239 -2.67 7.81 3.69
CA ARG A 239 -4.13 7.66 3.57
C ARG A 239 -4.92 8.30 4.72
N ASP A 240 -4.40 8.24 5.95
CA ASP A 240 -5.06 8.87 7.09
C ASP A 240 -5.05 10.38 6.97
N VAL A 241 -3.92 10.95 6.54
CA VAL A 241 -3.80 12.39 6.28
C VAL A 241 -4.82 12.82 5.22
N GLU A 242 -4.86 12.12 4.08
CA GLU A 242 -5.81 12.44 2.99
C GLU A 242 -7.25 12.38 3.49
N ARG A 243 -7.63 11.34 4.24
CA ARG A 243 -8.98 11.18 4.78
C ARG A 243 -9.35 12.28 5.77
N ASP A 244 -8.41 12.68 6.62
CA ASP A 244 -8.68 13.72 7.62
C ASP A 244 -8.72 15.09 6.98
N MET A 245 -7.86 15.38 6.00
CA MET A 245 -7.94 16.60 5.20
C MET A 245 -9.26 16.69 4.41
N GLU A 246 -9.75 15.60 3.85
CA GLU A 246 -11.05 15.55 3.21
C GLU A 246 -12.18 15.96 4.17
N LYS A 247 -12.17 15.44 5.40
CA LYS A 247 -13.17 15.83 6.43
C LYS A 247 -13.08 17.31 6.80
N LEU A 248 -11.85 17.82 6.97
CA LEU A 248 -11.60 19.23 7.28
C LEU A 248 -12.17 20.14 6.16
N LEU A 249 -11.84 19.83 4.92
CA LEU A 249 -12.30 20.61 3.76
C LEU A 249 -13.82 20.61 3.61
N ILE A 250 -14.45 19.44 3.73
CA ILE A 250 -15.91 19.33 3.67
C ILE A 250 -16.58 20.21 4.74
N ARG A 251 -16.03 20.22 5.95
CA ARG A 251 -16.56 21.04 7.05
C ARG A 251 -16.36 22.53 6.80
N MET A 252 -15.16 22.93 6.36
CA MET A 252 -14.83 24.31 6.06
C MET A 252 -15.71 24.86 4.94
N ILE A 253 -15.85 24.11 3.82
CA ILE A 253 -16.70 24.52 2.70
C ILE A 253 -18.17 24.66 3.12
N LYS A 254 -18.68 23.78 3.99
CA LYS A 254 -20.04 23.90 4.54
C LYS A 254 -20.23 25.15 5.38
N ASN A 255 -19.23 25.52 6.19
CA ASN A 255 -19.32 26.68 7.09
C ASN A 255 -19.17 27.99 6.33
N GLU A 256 -18.22 28.11 5.44
CA GLU A 256 -17.88 29.38 4.77
C GLU A 256 -18.70 29.66 3.53
N LYS A 257 -19.37 28.66 2.95
CA LYS A 257 -20.12 28.75 1.67
C LYS A 257 -19.30 29.32 0.51
N LYS A 258 -17.97 29.39 0.64
CA LYS A 258 -17.01 29.88 -0.35
C LYS A 258 -15.84 28.90 -0.46
N CYS A 259 -15.34 28.72 -1.67
CA CYS A 259 -14.23 27.82 -1.98
C CYS A 259 -12.94 28.55 -2.40
N ASP A 260 -12.80 29.84 -2.09
CA ASP A 260 -11.75 30.66 -2.71
C ASP A 260 -10.40 30.59 -1.97
N ASN A 261 -10.38 30.79 -0.66
CA ASN A 261 -9.13 30.77 0.11
C ASN A 261 -9.38 30.04 1.43
N LEU A 262 -8.98 28.79 1.51
CA LEU A 262 -9.12 27.98 2.70
C LEU A 262 -7.75 27.74 3.37
N CYS A 263 -7.65 28.12 4.65
CA CYS A 263 -6.47 27.89 5.46
C CYS A 263 -6.82 26.98 6.65
N ILE A 264 -6.22 25.80 6.68
CA ILE A 264 -6.41 24.86 7.77
C ILE A 264 -5.57 25.31 8.97
N SER A 265 -6.24 25.62 10.09
CA SER A 265 -5.62 26.03 11.35
C SER A 265 -5.72 24.95 12.41
N VAL A 266 -5.00 25.12 13.53
CA VAL A 266 -5.05 24.23 14.71
C VAL A 266 -6.49 24.13 15.26
N ASP A 267 -7.20 25.26 15.31
CA ASP A 267 -8.57 25.30 15.85
C ASP A 267 -9.53 24.52 14.95
N THR A 268 -9.37 24.66 13.62
CA THR A 268 -10.16 23.89 12.64
C THR A 268 -9.95 22.38 12.82
N ILE A 269 -8.71 21.94 13.05
CA ILE A 269 -8.41 20.53 13.26
C ILE A 269 -9.08 20.02 14.53
N ARG A 270 -8.96 20.74 15.63
CA ARG A 270 -9.56 20.35 16.93
C ARG A 270 -11.08 20.33 16.88
N GLU A 271 -11.70 21.31 16.23
CA GLU A 271 -13.16 21.38 16.07
C GLU A 271 -13.69 20.20 15.25
N VAL A 272 -13.04 19.88 14.14
CA VAL A 272 -13.57 18.91 13.16
C VAL A 272 -13.19 17.47 13.49
N LEU A 273 -11.96 17.22 13.90
CA LEU A 273 -11.44 15.88 14.16
C LEU A 273 -11.64 15.42 15.60
N GLY A 274 -11.89 16.36 16.53
CA GLY A 274 -12.20 16.05 17.93
C GLY A 274 -11.00 15.47 18.70
N SER A 275 -11.23 14.36 19.43
CA SER A 275 -10.20 13.75 20.28
C SER A 275 -9.00 13.25 19.49
N LYS A 276 -7.81 13.39 20.05
CA LYS A 276 -6.53 12.87 19.50
C LYS A 276 -6.62 11.37 19.28
N ARG A 277 -5.97 10.90 18.20
CA ARG A 277 -5.78 9.47 17.93
C ARG A 277 -4.45 8.95 18.43
N SER A 278 -3.50 9.85 18.66
CA SER A 278 -2.22 9.49 19.24
C SER A 278 -2.40 9.04 20.68
N LEU A 279 -1.90 7.86 20.98
CA LEU A 279 -1.81 7.34 22.35
C LEU A 279 -0.54 7.84 23.07
N VAL A 280 0.23 8.72 22.44
CA VAL A 280 1.39 9.35 23.09
C VAL A 280 0.86 10.24 24.22
N LEU A 281 1.10 9.81 25.43
CA LEU A 281 0.81 10.62 26.60
C LEU A 281 1.71 11.85 26.55
N ASP A 282 1.09 13.04 26.70
CA ASP A 282 1.84 14.28 26.83
C ASP A 282 2.90 14.13 27.93
N ASP A 283 4.11 14.48 27.62
CA ASP A 283 5.27 14.45 28.52
C ASP A 283 5.07 15.33 29.81
N LYS A 284 3.92 15.98 29.90
CA LYS A 284 3.50 16.81 31.02
C LYS A 284 2.81 16.05 32.17
N GLY A 285 2.51 14.75 31.95
CA GLY A 285 1.72 13.99 32.90
C GLY A 285 2.49 12.85 33.54
N SER A 286 3.31 13.01 34.44
CA SER A 286 3.73 12.07 35.48
C SER A 286 5.22 12.13 35.79
N LYS A 287 5.64 13.18 36.43
CA LYS A 287 6.87 13.15 37.24
C LYS A 287 6.70 12.36 38.55
N CYS A 288 5.52 11.80 38.80
CA CYS A 288 5.26 10.94 39.97
C CYS A 288 4.70 9.60 39.48
N ALA A 289 5.39 8.51 39.78
CA ALA A 289 4.84 7.18 39.68
C ALA A 289 3.60 7.10 40.58
N VAL A 290 2.44 6.98 40.01
CA VAL A 290 1.21 6.76 40.78
C VAL A 290 1.08 5.25 40.97
N PRO A 291 0.93 4.76 42.20
CA PRO A 291 0.70 3.34 42.44
C PRO A 291 -0.49 2.84 41.62
N GLY A 292 -0.35 1.68 40.97
CA GLY A 292 -1.37 1.14 40.10
C GLY A 292 -1.35 1.65 38.67
N GLN A 293 -0.35 2.43 38.24
CA GLN A 293 -0.17 2.84 36.85
C GLN A 293 1.15 2.33 36.30
N ALA A 294 1.11 1.78 35.09
CA ALA A 294 2.30 1.34 34.35
C ALA A 294 2.16 1.76 32.88
N MET A 295 3.31 1.99 32.25
CA MET A 295 3.41 2.25 30.81
C MET A 295 3.94 1.01 30.12
N ALA A 296 3.17 0.47 29.19
CA ALA A 296 3.60 -0.61 28.33
C ALA A 296 3.94 -0.08 26.93
N LEU A 297 4.99 -0.63 26.34
CA LEU A 297 5.32 -0.40 24.95
C LEU A 297 4.59 -1.44 24.11
N ALA A 298 3.85 -0.98 23.10
CA ALA A 298 3.18 -1.84 22.14
C ALA A 298 3.67 -1.51 20.72
N VAL A 299 3.80 -2.54 19.91
CA VAL A 299 4.15 -2.41 18.49
C VAL A 299 3.02 -3.01 17.64
N SER A 300 2.51 -2.21 16.73
CA SER A 300 1.53 -2.66 15.74
C SER A 300 2.07 -2.40 14.33
N GLY A 301 2.50 -3.44 13.64
CA GLY A 301 3.28 -3.29 12.41
C GLY A 301 4.61 -2.59 12.70
N ASN A 302 4.87 -1.48 12.00
CA ASN A 302 6.08 -0.67 12.18
C ASN A 302 5.86 0.56 13.10
N ILE A 303 4.76 0.59 13.86
CA ILE A 303 4.45 1.70 14.77
C ILE A 303 4.64 1.25 16.20
N GLY A 304 5.53 1.93 16.92
CA GLY A 304 5.61 1.86 18.36
C GLY A 304 4.58 2.79 19.01
N SER A 305 3.89 2.32 20.02
CA SER A 305 2.96 3.11 20.83
C SER A 305 3.16 2.83 22.31
N CYS A 306 2.87 3.81 23.14
CA CYS A 306 2.82 3.65 24.59
C CYS A 306 1.38 3.46 25.02
N ILE A 307 1.12 2.40 25.80
CA ILE A 307 -0.20 2.12 26.36
C ILE A 307 -0.12 2.35 27.86
N ALA A 308 -1.02 3.20 28.37
CA ALA A 308 -1.17 3.36 29.81
C ALA A 308 -2.02 2.20 30.35
N ILE A 309 -1.49 1.47 31.30
CA ILE A 309 -2.17 0.43 32.05
C ILE A 309 -2.48 1.03 33.43
N GLN A 310 -3.75 1.01 33.81
CA GLN A 310 -4.17 1.45 35.12
C GLN A 310 -4.88 0.31 35.84
N VAL A 311 -4.39 -0.03 37.02
CA VAL A 311 -5.00 -1.00 37.91
C VAL A 311 -5.72 -0.24 39.02
N VAL A 312 -7.00 -0.48 39.16
CA VAL A 312 -7.86 0.11 40.20
C VAL A 312 -8.42 -1.01 41.03
N GLN A 313 -8.27 -0.91 42.35
CA GLN A 313 -8.90 -1.86 43.26
C GLN A 313 -10.40 -1.60 43.34
N ASP A 314 -11.22 -2.61 43.01
CA ASP A 314 -12.65 -2.55 43.26
C ASP A 314 -12.94 -2.97 44.69
N PRO A 315 -13.50 -2.07 45.53
CA PRO A 315 -13.80 -2.39 46.90
C PRO A 315 -14.91 -3.44 47.07
N TYR A 316 -15.65 -3.73 46.00
CA TYR A 316 -16.78 -4.67 46.00
C TYR A 316 -16.45 -6.06 45.49
N GLN A 317 -15.32 -6.21 44.80
CA GLN A 317 -14.84 -7.50 44.27
C GLN A 317 -13.46 -7.83 44.86
N LYS A 318 -13.38 -8.82 45.75
CA LYS A 318 -12.14 -9.12 46.47
C LYS A 318 -11.24 -10.18 45.75
N ASP A 319 -11.81 -11.01 44.91
CA ASP A 319 -11.12 -12.18 44.36
C ASP A 319 -11.21 -12.33 42.81
N ALA A 320 -11.58 -11.29 42.11
CA ALA A 320 -11.66 -11.33 40.64
C ALA A 320 -10.88 -10.18 40.00
N VAL A 321 -10.16 -10.46 38.93
CA VAL A 321 -9.52 -9.45 38.09
C VAL A 321 -10.32 -9.34 36.80
N GLU A 322 -10.90 -8.17 36.58
CA GLU A 322 -11.58 -7.85 35.34
C GLU A 322 -10.72 -6.91 34.50
N THR A 323 -10.58 -7.23 33.21
CA THR A 323 -9.87 -6.37 32.27
C THR A 323 -10.85 -5.69 31.33
N SER A 324 -10.75 -4.39 31.17
CA SER A 324 -11.50 -3.63 30.18
C SER A 324 -10.55 -3.10 29.10
N GLY A 325 -10.99 -3.10 27.84
CA GLY A 325 -10.21 -2.63 26.70
C GLY A 325 -9.95 -3.71 25.64
N LEU A 326 -9.05 -3.41 24.70
CA LEU A 326 -8.75 -4.28 23.54
C LEU A 326 -7.62 -5.31 23.83
N LEU A 327 -7.40 -5.68 25.09
CA LEU A 327 -6.40 -6.70 25.42
C LEU A 327 -6.90 -8.09 24.99
N ARG A 328 -6.14 -8.77 24.14
CA ARG A 328 -6.45 -10.12 23.63
C ARG A 328 -5.20 -11.00 23.59
N GLY A 329 -5.37 -12.32 23.73
CA GLY A 329 -4.32 -13.32 23.56
C GLY A 329 -3.16 -13.18 24.53
N SER A 330 -1.92 -13.25 24.05
CA SER A 330 -0.70 -13.23 24.87
C SER A 330 -0.51 -12.01 25.76
N CYS A 331 -1.16 -10.87 25.45
CA CYS A 331 -1.14 -9.69 26.32
C CYS A 331 -1.91 -9.92 27.63
N LEU A 332 -2.99 -10.69 27.59
CA LEU A 332 -3.75 -11.07 28.78
C LEU A 332 -2.96 -12.08 29.64
N GLU A 333 -2.31 -13.06 29.02
CA GLU A 333 -1.46 -14.04 29.71
C GLU A 333 -0.30 -13.36 30.41
N SER A 334 0.41 -12.44 29.73
CA SER A 334 1.51 -11.68 30.34
C SER A 334 1.06 -10.78 31.50
N LEU A 335 -0.18 -10.33 31.51
CA LEU A 335 -0.75 -9.54 32.59
C LEU A 335 -1.05 -10.40 33.84
N TRP A 336 -1.51 -11.64 33.61
CA TRP A 336 -1.73 -12.63 34.68
C TRP A 336 -0.41 -13.10 35.31
N ASP A 337 0.63 -13.32 34.49
CA ASP A 337 1.96 -13.73 34.98
C ASP A 337 2.66 -12.63 35.78
N ALA A 338 2.30 -11.37 35.57
CA ALA A 338 2.90 -10.20 36.24
C ALA A 338 2.17 -9.82 37.55
N MET A 339 1.03 -10.43 37.84
CA MET A 339 0.20 -10.21 39.07
C MET A 339 0.45 -11.27 40.10
#